data_80fbbc60c6297c5993f02a07e5d1230e
#
_entry.id   80fbbc60c6297c5993f02a07e5d1230e
#
_cell.length_a   1.000
_cell.length_b   1.000
_cell.length_c   1.000
_cell.angle_alpha   90.00
_cell.angle_beta   90.00
_cell.angle_gamma   90.00
#
_symmetry.space_group_name_H-M   'P 1'
#
loop_
_entity.id
_entity.type
_entity.pdbx_description
1 polymer ?
#
loop_
_entity_poly.entity_id
_entity_poly.type
_entity_poly.pdbx_seq_one_letter_code
_entity_poly.pdbx_strand_id
1 'polypeptide(L)'
;IMSGCIIGSECNLGQNVVVSPDVILGKNVKVQNNVSIYTGVICEDDVFLGPSMVFTNVLNPRSAVSRKSEYKKTLIKRGATIGANATILCGINIGEYALIGAGCVVTKNVEPYALFVGNPGRQVGWVSEYGHTLEFKGKKAICKESKQEYLLENNTVQRIK
;
A
#
# COMPACT_ATOMS: atom_id res chain seq x y z
N ILE A 1 -16.82 -9.93 5.92
CA ILE A 1 -16.42 -10.33 4.56
C ILE A 1 -17.71 -10.48 3.74
N MET A 2 -17.75 -9.80 2.60
CA MET A 2 -18.91 -9.82 1.69
C MET A 2 -18.64 -10.81 0.55
N SER A 3 -19.72 -11.27 -0.11
CA SER A 3 -19.62 -12.20 -1.24
C SER A 3 -18.88 -11.56 -2.44
N GLY A 4 -18.22 -12.39 -3.26
CA GLY A 4 -17.53 -11.95 -4.49
C GLY A 4 -16.11 -11.42 -4.27
N CYS A 5 -15.59 -11.35 -3.04
CA CYS A 5 -14.17 -11.08 -2.81
C CYS A 5 -13.32 -12.36 -2.95
N ILE A 6 -12.05 -12.19 -3.26
CA ILE A 6 -11.05 -13.25 -3.34
C ILE A 6 -10.01 -13.01 -2.25
N ILE A 7 -9.78 -13.99 -1.38
CA ILE A 7 -8.78 -13.91 -0.31
C ILE A 7 -7.81 -15.08 -0.48
N GLY A 8 -6.55 -14.76 -0.70
CA GLY A 8 -5.48 -15.73 -0.84
C GLY A 8 -5.16 -16.47 0.48
N SER A 9 -4.28 -17.44 0.38
CA SER A 9 -3.83 -18.23 1.54
C SER A 9 -3.02 -17.39 2.53
N GLU A 10 -2.98 -17.82 3.80
CA GLU A 10 -2.17 -17.22 4.87
C GLU A 10 -2.53 -15.77 5.23
N CYS A 11 -3.66 -15.25 4.73
CA CYS A 11 -4.13 -13.92 5.11
C CYS A 11 -4.55 -13.86 6.58
N ASN A 12 -4.28 -12.73 7.23
CA ASN A 12 -4.73 -12.45 8.58
C ASN A 12 -5.59 -11.20 8.57
N LEU A 13 -6.82 -11.31 9.05
CA LEU A 13 -7.78 -10.20 9.13
C LEU A 13 -8.07 -9.91 10.59
N GLY A 14 -7.76 -8.69 11.01
CA GLY A 14 -7.99 -8.21 12.38
C GLY A 14 -9.47 -7.97 12.71
N GLN A 15 -9.72 -7.47 13.90
CA GLN A 15 -11.08 -7.16 14.36
C GLN A 15 -11.68 -5.98 13.58
N ASN A 16 -13.00 -6.02 13.35
CA ASN A 16 -13.76 -4.99 12.65
C ASN A 16 -13.25 -4.71 11.21
N VAL A 17 -12.66 -5.71 10.56
CA VAL A 17 -12.28 -5.60 9.13
C VAL A 17 -13.49 -5.84 8.26
N VAL A 18 -13.73 -4.93 7.32
CA VAL A 18 -14.74 -5.05 6.27
C VAL A 18 -14.06 -5.30 4.93
N VAL A 19 -14.44 -6.37 4.25
CA VAL A 19 -14.00 -6.67 2.88
C VAL A 19 -15.22 -6.64 1.97
N SER A 20 -15.25 -5.65 1.08
CA SER A 20 -16.35 -5.45 0.12
C SER A 20 -16.28 -6.43 -1.06
N PRO A 21 -17.35 -6.56 -1.87
CA PRO A 21 -17.31 -7.36 -3.08
C PRO A 21 -16.18 -6.91 -4.03
N ASP A 22 -15.71 -7.83 -4.88
CA ASP A 22 -14.67 -7.58 -5.90
C ASP A 22 -13.32 -7.10 -5.36
N VAL A 23 -13.09 -7.21 -4.06
CA VAL A 23 -11.76 -7.04 -3.46
C VAL A 23 -10.93 -8.30 -3.71
N ILE A 24 -9.66 -8.12 -4.04
CA ILE A 24 -8.69 -9.21 -4.20
C ILE A 24 -7.56 -9.01 -3.21
N LEU A 25 -7.34 -9.99 -2.35
CA LEU A 25 -6.18 -10.09 -1.47
C LEU A 25 -5.35 -11.29 -1.92
N GLY A 26 -4.08 -11.04 -2.23
CA GLY A 26 -3.10 -12.07 -2.57
C GLY A 26 -2.75 -12.95 -1.36
N LYS A 27 -1.66 -13.68 -1.46
CA LYS A 27 -1.17 -14.53 -0.38
C LYS A 27 -0.55 -13.71 0.75
N ASN A 28 -0.72 -14.17 2.00
CA ASN A 28 -0.06 -13.61 3.19
C ASN A 28 -0.32 -12.11 3.42
N VAL A 29 -1.49 -11.60 3.02
CA VAL A 29 -1.88 -10.22 3.30
C VAL A 29 -2.26 -10.08 4.78
N LYS A 30 -1.68 -9.09 5.47
CA LYS A 30 -1.99 -8.78 6.87
C LYS A 30 -2.83 -7.53 6.93
N VAL A 31 -4.08 -7.66 7.34
CA VAL A 31 -5.00 -6.54 7.53
C VAL A 31 -5.21 -6.34 9.02
N GLN A 32 -4.81 -5.20 9.53
CA GLN A 32 -4.95 -4.88 10.95
C GLN A 32 -6.38 -4.44 11.30
N ASN A 33 -6.63 -4.19 12.58
CA ASN A 33 -7.96 -3.86 13.08
C ASN A 33 -8.55 -2.58 12.45
N ASN A 34 -9.87 -2.54 12.33
CA ASN A 34 -10.65 -1.38 11.91
C ASN A 34 -10.33 -0.90 10.47
N VAL A 35 -10.00 -1.80 9.58
CA VAL A 35 -9.75 -1.48 8.16
C VAL A 35 -10.97 -1.86 7.33
N SER A 36 -11.45 -0.90 6.51
CA SER A 36 -12.47 -1.16 5.49
C SER A 36 -11.84 -1.17 4.10
N ILE A 37 -11.93 -2.31 3.43
CA ILE A 37 -11.40 -2.51 2.08
C ILE A 37 -12.58 -2.48 1.10
N TYR A 38 -12.65 -1.41 0.32
CA TYR A 38 -13.77 -1.18 -0.59
C TYR A 38 -13.58 -1.84 -1.95
N THR A 39 -14.70 -2.06 -2.65
CA THR A 39 -14.72 -2.56 -4.03
C THR A 39 -13.70 -1.85 -4.91
N GLY A 40 -12.93 -2.63 -5.69
CA GLY A 40 -11.89 -2.14 -6.59
C GLY A 40 -10.49 -2.11 -6.00
N VAL A 41 -10.31 -2.44 -4.71
CA VAL A 41 -8.99 -2.61 -4.10
C VAL A 41 -8.42 -3.99 -4.44
N ILE A 42 -7.18 -4.00 -4.90
CA ILE A 42 -6.39 -5.20 -5.18
C ILE A 42 -5.09 -5.10 -4.38
N CYS A 43 -4.85 -6.04 -3.49
CA CYS A 43 -3.58 -6.21 -2.81
C CYS A 43 -2.88 -7.45 -3.36
N GLU A 44 -1.65 -7.31 -3.84
CA GLU A 44 -0.80 -8.43 -4.19
C GLU A 44 -0.28 -9.14 -2.92
N ASP A 45 0.63 -10.11 -3.08
CA ASP A 45 1.15 -10.89 -1.95
C ASP A 45 1.93 -10.06 -0.95
N ASP A 46 1.99 -10.50 0.30
CA ASP A 46 2.81 -9.95 1.38
C ASP A 46 2.51 -8.48 1.75
N VAL A 47 1.33 -7.96 1.39
CA VAL A 47 0.92 -6.59 1.72
C VAL A 47 0.54 -6.49 3.20
N PHE A 48 0.96 -5.40 3.85
CA PHE A 48 0.56 -5.05 5.21
C PHE A 48 -0.32 -3.79 5.21
N LEU A 49 -1.52 -3.90 5.76
CA LEU A 49 -2.46 -2.80 5.96
C LEU A 49 -2.56 -2.48 7.46
N GLY A 50 -2.00 -1.35 7.86
CA GLY A 50 -1.93 -0.90 9.25
C GLY A 50 -3.30 -0.58 9.86
N PRO A 51 -3.39 -0.56 11.20
CA PRO A 51 -4.67 -0.35 11.87
C PRO A 51 -5.30 0.99 11.51
N SER A 52 -6.61 0.94 11.28
CA SER A 52 -7.43 2.12 10.97
C SER A 52 -6.99 2.90 9.73
N MET A 53 -6.21 2.29 8.83
CA MET A 53 -5.95 2.91 7.53
C MET A 53 -7.23 2.94 6.71
N VAL A 54 -7.31 3.87 5.76
CA VAL A 54 -8.54 4.14 5.00
C VAL A 54 -8.26 4.07 3.49
N PHE A 55 -9.08 3.29 2.77
CA PHE A 55 -9.23 3.41 1.32
C PHE A 55 -10.41 4.31 0.98
N THR A 56 -10.34 5.05 -0.13
CA THR A 56 -11.52 5.63 -0.79
C THR A 56 -11.85 4.83 -2.05
N ASN A 57 -13.03 5.02 -2.64
CA ASN A 57 -13.42 4.32 -3.87
C ASN A 57 -13.97 5.25 -4.96
N VAL A 58 -14.26 6.50 -4.61
CA VAL A 58 -14.73 7.54 -5.53
C VAL A 58 -14.08 8.88 -5.18
N LEU A 59 -13.79 9.72 -6.19
CA LEU A 59 -13.08 10.98 -5.99
C LEU A 59 -13.95 12.12 -5.49
N ASN A 60 -15.22 12.13 -5.86
CA ASN A 60 -16.13 13.25 -5.64
C ASN A 60 -17.48 12.77 -5.07
N PRO A 61 -17.50 12.18 -3.87
CA PRO A 61 -18.74 11.65 -3.28
C PRO A 61 -19.76 12.77 -3.00
N ARG A 62 -21.02 12.49 -3.25
CA ARG A 62 -22.16 13.31 -2.85
C ARG A 62 -23.33 12.42 -2.48
N SER A 63 -23.96 12.67 -1.36
CA SER A 63 -25.07 11.86 -0.86
C SER A 63 -26.24 11.79 -1.85
N ALA A 64 -26.57 12.90 -2.46
CA ALA A 64 -27.70 13.01 -3.41
C ALA A 64 -27.37 12.49 -4.83
N VAL A 65 -26.12 12.08 -5.11
CA VAL A 65 -25.68 11.65 -6.44
C VAL A 65 -25.04 10.28 -6.36
N SER A 66 -25.67 9.29 -7.00
CA SER A 66 -25.10 7.94 -7.06
C SER A 66 -23.83 7.92 -7.93
N ARG A 67 -22.72 7.43 -7.35
CA ARG A 67 -21.42 7.28 -8.01
C ARG A 67 -20.94 5.83 -8.09
N LYS A 68 -21.86 4.89 -7.94
CA LYS A 68 -21.52 3.44 -7.88
C LYS A 68 -20.82 2.94 -9.15
N SER A 69 -21.10 3.53 -10.30
CA SER A 69 -20.44 3.21 -11.57
C SER A 69 -19.07 3.87 -11.77
N GLU A 70 -18.67 4.75 -10.83
CA GLU A 70 -17.44 5.55 -10.93
C GLU A 70 -16.34 5.07 -9.96
N TYR A 71 -16.50 3.89 -9.36
CA TYR A 71 -15.49 3.32 -8.47
C TYR A 71 -14.18 3.08 -9.21
N LYS A 72 -13.09 3.54 -8.61
CA LYS A 72 -11.75 3.42 -9.18
C LYS A 72 -10.96 2.31 -8.51
N LYS A 73 -10.26 1.52 -9.32
CA LYS A 73 -9.37 0.48 -8.82
C LYS A 73 -8.15 1.09 -8.16
N THR A 74 -7.71 0.50 -7.05
CA THR A 74 -6.49 0.84 -6.35
C THR A 74 -5.65 -0.41 -6.21
N LEU A 75 -4.40 -0.36 -6.68
CA LEU A 75 -3.48 -1.50 -6.67
C LEU A 75 -2.40 -1.28 -5.62
N ILE A 76 -2.31 -2.21 -4.67
CA ILE A 76 -1.23 -2.28 -3.69
C ILE A 76 -0.35 -3.45 -4.08
N LYS A 77 0.88 -3.16 -4.52
CA LYS A 77 1.80 -4.18 -5.03
C LYS A 77 2.48 -4.95 -3.90
N ARG A 78 3.11 -6.07 -4.29
CA ARG A 78 3.75 -7.00 -3.38
C ARG A 78 4.60 -6.32 -2.32
N GLY A 79 4.49 -6.80 -1.09
CA GLY A 79 5.34 -6.37 0.03
C GLY A 79 5.14 -4.92 0.49
N ALA A 80 4.23 -4.17 -0.14
CA ALA A 80 3.97 -2.80 0.28
C ALA A 80 3.35 -2.73 1.68
N THR A 81 3.74 -1.73 2.45
CA THR A 81 3.25 -1.47 3.81
C THR A 81 2.49 -0.15 3.84
N ILE A 82 1.27 -0.19 4.34
CA ILE A 82 0.46 1.01 4.60
C ILE A 82 0.42 1.23 6.11
N GLY A 83 0.94 2.35 6.57
CA GLY A 83 0.99 2.70 8.00
C GLY A 83 -0.38 2.96 8.62
N ALA A 84 -0.42 2.91 9.95
CA ALA A 84 -1.64 3.18 10.72
C ALA A 84 -2.25 4.55 10.38
N ASN A 85 -3.58 4.63 10.31
CA ASN A 85 -4.33 5.87 10.01
C ASN A 85 -3.95 6.54 8.67
N ALA A 86 -3.22 5.87 7.77
CA ALA A 86 -2.97 6.41 6.44
C ALA A 86 -4.25 6.41 5.60
N THR A 87 -4.37 7.37 4.70
CA THR A 87 -5.49 7.46 3.76
C THR A 87 -4.99 7.32 2.33
N ILE A 88 -5.53 6.35 1.60
CA ILE A 88 -5.17 6.06 0.21
C ILE A 88 -6.33 6.48 -0.69
N LEU A 89 -6.10 7.48 -1.54
CA LEU A 89 -7.09 7.86 -2.54
C LEU A 89 -7.24 6.77 -3.60
N CYS A 90 -8.44 6.63 -4.11
CA CYS A 90 -8.72 5.65 -5.16
C CYS A 90 -8.09 6.01 -6.51
N GLY A 91 -7.85 5.01 -7.33
CA GLY A 91 -7.33 5.19 -8.68
C GLY A 91 -5.80 5.30 -8.76
N ILE A 92 -5.09 4.95 -7.69
CA ILE A 92 -3.63 5.01 -7.64
C ILE A 92 -3.00 3.64 -7.44
N ASN A 93 -1.71 3.55 -7.74
CA ASN A 93 -0.88 2.38 -7.51
C ASN A 93 0.16 2.67 -6.43
N ILE A 94 0.32 1.76 -5.49
CA ILE A 94 1.42 1.74 -4.54
C ILE A 94 2.42 0.68 -5.00
N GLY A 95 3.67 1.10 -5.25
CA GLY A 95 4.73 0.25 -5.78
C GLY A 95 5.17 -0.86 -4.83
N GLU A 96 5.87 -1.85 -5.38
CA GLU A 96 6.39 -2.98 -4.61
C GLU A 96 7.27 -2.49 -3.45
N TYR A 97 7.09 -3.10 -2.28
CA TYR A 97 7.85 -2.79 -1.07
C TYR A 97 7.86 -1.31 -0.66
N ALA A 98 6.98 -0.48 -1.24
CA ALA A 98 6.84 0.89 -0.77
C ALA A 98 6.34 0.92 0.69
N LEU A 99 6.81 1.89 1.46
CA LEU A 99 6.38 2.09 2.83
C LEU A 99 5.68 3.44 2.96
N ILE A 100 4.38 3.38 3.24
CA ILE A 100 3.56 4.55 3.53
C ILE A 100 3.58 4.75 5.04
N GLY A 101 4.07 5.89 5.50
CA GLY A 101 4.13 6.22 6.92
C GLY A 101 2.74 6.39 7.55
N ALA A 102 2.68 6.23 8.87
CA ALA A 102 1.43 6.42 9.62
C ALA A 102 0.87 7.84 9.43
N GLY A 103 -0.45 7.96 9.29
CA GLY A 103 -1.15 9.23 9.08
C GLY A 103 -0.93 9.88 7.72
N CYS A 104 -0.24 9.23 6.81
CA CYS A 104 0.03 9.78 5.47
C CYS A 104 -1.24 9.84 4.62
N VAL A 105 -1.42 10.91 3.85
CA VAL A 105 -2.49 11.03 2.84
C VAL A 105 -1.88 10.90 1.44
N VAL A 106 -2.10 9.74 0.81
CA VAL A 106 -1.54 9.42 -0.50
C VAL A 106 -2.52 9.81 -1.59
N THR A 107 -2.11 10.76 -2.44
CA THR A 107 -2.94 11.37 -3.49
C THR A 107 -2.47 11.07 -4.91
N LYS A 108 -1.38 10.34 -5.06
CA LYS A 108 -0.76 9.99 -6.35
C LYS A 108 -0.04 8.65 -6.27
N ASN A 109 0.34 8.09 -7.41
CA ASN A 109 1.13 6.87 -7.47
C ASN A 109 2.42 6.98 -6.65
N VAL A 110 2.82 5.87 -6.06
CA VAL A 110 4.03 5.74 -5.25
C VAL A 110 4.97 4.73 -5.92
N GLU A 111 6.22 5.11 -6.07
CA GLU A 111 7.25 4.28 -6.70
C GLU A 111 7.61 3.06 -5.84
N PRO A 112 8.08 1.96 -6.45
CA PRO A 112 8.62 0.83 -5.71
C PRO A 112 9.72 1.25 -4.73
N TYR A 113 9.74 0.66 -3.54
CA TYR A 113 10.69 0.94 -2.46
C TYR A 113 10.65 2.37 -1.90
N ALA A 114 9.70 3.21 -2.31
CA ALA A 114 9.62 4.58 -1.81
C ALA A 114 9.19 4.63 -0.34
N LEU A 115 9.86 5.48 0.44
CA LEU A 115 9.39 5.94 1.75
C LEU A 115 8.54 7.19 1.54
N PHE A 116 7.24 7.10 1.84
CA PHE A 116 6.26 8.13 1.54
C PHE A 116 5.52 8.55 2.81
N VAL A 117 5.59 9.83 3.18
CA VAL A 117 5.06 10.32 4.46
C VAL A 117 4.39 11.69 4.32
N GLY A 118 3.58 12.04 5.30
CA GLY A 118 2.98 13.38 5.46
C GLY A 118 1.59 13.53 4.87
N ASN A 119 1.03 14.75 5.01
CA ASN A 119 -0.25 15.17 4.48
C ASN A 119 -0.13 16.58 3.88
N PRO A 120 -0.21 16.71 2.54
CA PRO A 120 -0.24 15.63 1.55
C PRO A 120 1.06 14.84 1.52
N GLY A 121 0.96 13.55 1.21
CA GLY A 121 2.09 12.63 1.19
C GLY A 121 3.18 13.01 0.19
N ARG A 122 4.45 12.85 0.59
CA ARG A 122 5.64 13.08 -0.24
C ARG A 122 6.64 11.97 -0.03
N GLN A 123 7.37 11.64 -1.09
CA GLN A 123 8.52 10.75 -0.99
C GLN A 123 9.67 11.48 -0.28
N VAL A 124 10.21 10.84 0.76
CA VAL A 124 11.30 11.39 1.56
C VAL A 124 12.55 10.52 1.52
N GLY A 125 12.47 9.36 0.88
CA GLY A 125 13.59 8.42 0.76
C GLY A 125 13.15 7.09 0.18
N TRP A 126 13.92 6.07 0.49
CA TRP A 126 13.76 4.71 0.02
C TRP A 126 13.91 3.73 1.17
N VAL A 127 13.25 2.57 1.05
CA VAL A 127 13.31 1.49 2.05
C VAL A 127 13.70 0.17 1.40
N SER A 128 14.30 -0.71 2.18
CA SER A 128 14.57 -2.10 1.79
C SER A 128 13.30 -2.97 1.89
N GLU A 129 13.35 -4.18 1.36
CA GLU A 129 12.29 -5.18 1.55
C GLU A 129 12.05 -5.53 3.03
N TYR A 130 13.02 -5.26 3.91
CA TYR A 130 12.93 -5.40 5.36
C TYR A 130 12.42 -4.14 6.08
N GLY A 131 12.02 -3.09 5.33
CA GLY A 131 11.46 -1.85 5.88
C GLY A 131 12.47 -0.88 6.48
N HIS A 132 13.77 -1.11 6.30
CA HIS A 132 14.81 -0.17 6.74
C HIS A 132 15.05 0.92 5.70
N THR A 133 15.21 2.15 6.15
CA THR A 133 15.65 3.25 5.29
C THR A 133 16.98 2.90 4.63
N LEU A 134 17.06 3.12 3.32
CA LEU A 134 18.25 2.91 2.52
C LEU A 134 19.08 4.19 2.43
N GLU A 135 20.33 4.12 2.86
CA GLU A 135 21.30 5.18 2.73
C GLU A 135 22.20 4.91 1.52
N PHE A 136 21.99 5.66 0.44
CA PHE A 136 22.75 5.49 -0.79
C PHE A 136 24.12 6.17 -0.71
N LYS A 137 25.17 5.39 -0.99
CA LYS A 137 26.53 5.89 -1.27
C LYS A 137 26.75 5.82 -2.78
N GLY A 138 26.65 6.97 -3.45
CA GLY A 138 26.51 7.02 -4.90
C GLY A 138 25.18 6.39 -5.33
N LYS A 139 25.25 5.37 -6.18
CA LYS A 139 24.07 4.65 -6.67
C LYS A 139 23.68 3.40 -5.86
N LYS A 140 24.47 3.01 -4.85
CA LYS A 140 24.29 1.75 -4.11
C LYS A 140 23.94 1.95 -2.66
N ALA A 141 23.06 1.10 -2.13
CA ALA A 141 22.76 0.99 -0.72
C ALA A 141 22.71 -0.49 -0.30
N ILE A 142 22.95 -0.75 0.98
CA ILE A 142 22.89 -2.08 1.58
C ILE A 142 21.93 -2.02 2.76
N CYS A 143 20.97 -2.96 2.81
CA CYS A 143 20.11 -3.10 3.97
C CYS A 143 20.93 -3.55 5.19
N LYS A 144 20.82 -2.82 6.30
CA LYS A 144 21.60 -3.09 7.51
C LYS A 144 21.28 -4.44 8.16
N GLU A 145 20.07 -4.97 7.95
CA GLU A 145 19.61 -6.24 8.52
C GLU A 145 19.83 -7.39 7.54
N SER A 146 19.16 -7.36 6.38
CA SER A 146 19.19 -8.45 5.41
C SER A 146 20.49 -8.56 4.61
N LYS A 147 21.31 -7.51 4.59
CA LYS A 147 22.50 -7.37 3.73
C LYS A 147 22.20 -7.36 2.23
N GLN A 148 20.93 -7.30 1.85
CA GLN A 148 20.53 -7.13 0.45
C GLN A 148 21.05 -5.82 -0.12
N GLU A 149 21.48 -5.87 -1.37
CA GLU A 149 22.04 -4.72 -2.10
C GLU A 149 20.99 -4.12 -3.04
N TYR A 150 20.95 -2.80 -3.09
CA TYR A 150 20.01 -2.01 -3.89
C TYR A 150 20.76 -1.02 -4.78
N LEU A 151 20.21 -0.83 -5.99
CA LEU A 151 20.71 0.12 -6.97
C LEU A 151 19.67 1.21 -7.19
N LEU A 152 20.09 2.48 -7.17
CA LEU A 152 19.27 3.64 -7.52
C LEU A 152 19.72 4.16 -8.89
N GLU A 153 18.84 4.06 -9.88
CA GLU A 153 19.05 4.62 -11.22
C GLU A 153 17.76 5.26 -11.73
N ASN A 154 17.87 6.40 -12.39
CA ASN A 154 16.75 7.16 -12.95
C ASN A 154 15.59 7.35 -11.95
N ASN A 155 15.92 7.67 -10.70
CA ASN A 155 14.96 7.81 -9.59
C ASN A 155 14.09 6.56 -9.35
N THR A 156 14.65 5.38 -9.61
CA THR A 156 14.02 4.08 -9.37
C THR A 156 15.00 3.19 -8.61
N VAL A 157 14.51 2.52 -7.57
CA VAL A 157 15.28 1.56 -6.79
C VAL A 157 14.93 0.14 -7.21
N GLN A 158 15.94 -0.70 -7.30
CA GLN A 158 15.79 -2.14 -7.49
C GLN A 158 16.77 -2.91 -6.62
N ARG A 159 16.35 -4.08 -6.12
CA ARG A 159 17.25 -5.02 -5.47
C ARG A 159 18.13 -5.71 -6.50
N ILE A 160 19.42 -5.78 -6.26
CA ILE A 160 20.40 -6.39 -7.18
C ILE A 160 21.07 -7.64 -6.59
N LYS A 161 20.99 -7.84 -5.25
CA LYS A 161 21.58 -9.02 -4.59
C LYS A 161 20.90 -9.30 -3.25
#